data_8d75d15173c8946efd8daecccc46b2bd
#
_entry.id   8d75d15173c8946efd8daecccc46b2bd
#
_cell.length_a   1.000
_cell.length_b   1.000
_cell.length_c   1.000
_cell.angle_alpha   90.00
_cell.angle_beta   90.00
_cell.angle_gamma   90.00
#
_symmetry.space_group_name_H-M   'P 1'
#
loop_
_entity.id
_entity.type
_entity.pdbx_description
1 polymer ?
#
loop_
_entity_poly.entity_id
_entity_poly.type
_entity_poly.pdbx_seq_one_letter_code
_entity_poly.pdbx_strand_id
1 'polypeptide(L)'
;PKTEVVLFTAYADIQLAVTGIKEGASDFIVKPFENEKLVRTLIEARDKNKPTDKKVSRKSGNDSTGMMYWGDSEVMNNLRSIVEKVAATDANILITGENGTGKEVLANEIHRLSTRCGKKMLPVDMGAITETLFESELFGHVKGAFTDAKVDKPGKFELADGSTIFLDEIGNLSYSLQAKLLTALQRRSIVRVGGSTQISINVRLVCATNRNLQQMVNDGEFREDLLYRINTIHLELPALRQRKSDIVPLAERFLRQYGDLYNKVNLRFSEEAEKKLTSLPWYGNIRELQHAI
;
A
#
# COMPACT_ATOMS: atom_id res chain seq x y z
N PRO A 1 -27.15 -20.11 21.92
CA PRO A 1 -26.34 -19.27 21.04
C PRO A 1 -24.94 -19.84 21.01
N LYS A 2 -24.41 -20.12 19.82
CA LYS A 2 -22.99 -20.50 19.68
C LYS A 2 -22.19 -19.22 19.77
N THR A 3 -21.30 -19.12 20.76
CA THR A 3 -20.41 -17.99 20.94
C THR A 3 -19.11 -18.27 20.19
N GLU A 4 -18.70 -17.37 19.33
CA GLU A 4 -17.39 -17.43 18.68
C GLU A 4 -16.36 -16.70 19.57
N VAL A 5 -15.17 -17.26 19.66
CA VAL A 5 -14.09 -16.73 20.50
C VAL A 5 -12.95 -16.26 19.61
N VAL A 6 -12.55 -14.98 19.77
CA VAL A 6 -11.36 -14.42 19.13
C VAL A 6 -10.35 -14.09 20.22
N LEU A 7 -9.13 -14.60 20.09
CA LEU A 7 -8.06 -14.43 21.08
C LEU A 7 -7.24 -13.17 20.80
N PHE A 8 -6.88 -12.44 21.86
CA PHE A 8 -5.98 -11.29 21.79
C PHE A 8 -4.68 -11.61 22.52
N THR A 9 -3.54 -11.49 21.85
CA THR A 9 -2.23 -11.73 22.44
C THR A 9 -1.30 -10.52 22.27
N ALA A 10 -0.48 -10.27 23.31
CA ALA A 10 0.57 -9.25 23.25
C ALA A 10 1.90 -9.79 22.64
N TYR A 11 2.03 -11.11 22.51
CA TYR A 11 3.21 -11.76 21.97
C TYR A 11 2.85 -12.53 20.71
N ALA A 12 3.67 -12.40 19.68
CA ALA A 12 3.56 -13.15 18.43
C ALA A 12 4.05 -14.61 18.60
N ASP A 13 3.55 -15.30 19.63
CA ASP A 13 3.83 -16.71 19.82
C ASP A 13 2.87 -17.54 18.96
N ILE A 14 3.40 -18.00 17.83
CA ILE A 14 2.68 -18.81 16.85
C ILE A 14 2.18 -20.11 17.48
N GLN A 15 2.88 -20.69 18.47
CA GLN A 15 2.47 -21.92 19.12
C GLN A 15 1.22 -21.72 20.00
N LEU A 16 1.15 -20.59 20.70
CA LEU A 16 -0.01 -20.23 21.51
C LEU A 16 -1.26 -19.97 20.65
N ALA A 17 -1.07 -19.29 19.51
CA ALA A 17 -2.13 -19.03 18.54
C ALA A 17 -2.68 -20.31 17.92
N VAL A 18 -1.80 -21.24 17.50
CA VAL A 18 -2.16 -22.55 16.95
C VAL A 18 -2.88 -23.40 17.97
N THR A 19 -2.45 -23.36 19.24
CA THR A 19 -3.11 -24.09 20.34
C THR A 19 -4.51 -23.54 20.59
N GLY A 20 -4.67 -22.22 20.64
CA GLY A 20 -5.98 -21.58 20.82
C GLY A 20 -6.99 -21.93 19.71
N ILE A 21 -6.54 -21.98 18.45
CA ILE A 21 -7.40 -22.39 17.32
C ILE A 21 -7.76 -23.89 17.42
N LYS A 22 -6.83 -24.75 17.85
CA LYS A 22 -7.11 -26.18 18.07
C LYS A 22 -8.10 -26.40 19.20
N GLU A 23 -8.11 -25.55 20.21
CA GLU A 23 -9.05 -25.57 21.34
C GLU A 23 -10.41 -24.93 21.02
N GLY A 24 -10.60 -24.43 19.82
CA GLY A 24 -11.90 -23.98 19.33
C GLY A 24 -12.07 -22.48 19.19
N ALA A 25 -11.01 -21.67 19.28
CA ALA A 25 -11.07 -20.26 18.94
C ALA A 25 -11.26 -20.08 17.42
N SER A 26 -12.09 -19.11 17.03
CA SER A 26 -12.38 -18.83 15.63
C SER A 26 -11.25 -18.12 14.92
N ASP A 27 -10.50 -17.27 15.65
CA ASP A 27 -9.34 -16.53 15.16
C ASP A 27 -8.54 -15.92 16.32
N PHE A 28 -7.38 -15.28 15.98
CA PHE A 28 -6.57 -14.57 16.97
C PHE A 28 -6.02 -13.25 16.39
N ILE A 29 -5.77 -12.28 17.26
CA ILE A 29 -5.22 -10.97 16.92
C ILE A 29 -4.03 -10.66 17.83
N VAL A 30 -2.90 -10.26 17.21
CA VAL A 30 -1.67 -9.86 17.92
C VAL A 30 -1.65 -8.35 18.12
N LYS A 31 -1.33 -7.90 19.33
CA LYS A 31 -1.11 -6.47 19.65
C LYS A 31 0.33 -6.06 19.27
N PRO A 32 0.55 -4.83 18.76
CA PRO A 32 -0.44 -3.82 18.38
C PRO A 32 -1.17 -4.20 17.09
N PHE A 33 -2.46 -3.87 16.97
CA PHE A 33 -3.28 -4.16 15.80
C PHE A 33 -3.95 -2.88 15.27
N GLU A 34 -4.18 -2.84 13.97
CA GLU A 34 -4.98 -1.81 13.33
C GLU A 34 -6.47 -2.07 13.54
N ASN A 35 -7.25 -1.01 13.78
CA ASN A 35 -8.68 -1.12 14.04
C ASN A 35 -9.44 -1.82 12.89
N GLU A 36 -9.00 -1.61 11.65
CA GLU A 36 -9.60 -2.26 10.47
C GLU A 36 -9.44 -3.79 10.51
N LYS A 37 -8.26 -4.27 10.90
CA LYS A 37 -7.98 -5.70 11.05
C LYS A 37 -8.83 -6.31 12.17
N LEU A 38 -8.95 -5.62 13.30
CA LEU A 38 -9.79 -6.04 14.42
C LEU A 38 -11.26 -6.22 13.99
N VAL A 39 -11.84 -5.18 13.38
CA VAL A 39 -13.24 -5.17 12.92
C VAL A 39 -13.48 -6.29 11.90
N ARG A 40 -12.60 -6.46 10.95
CA ARG A 40 -12.68 -7.51 9.93
C ARG A 40 -12.69 -8.91 10.54
N THR A 41 -11.77 -9.21 11.44
CA THR A 41 -11.69 -10.51 12.13
C THR A 41 -12.96 -10.82 12.94
N LEU A 42 -13.51 -9.81 13.63
CA LEU A 42 -14.76 -9.98 14.40
C LEU A 42 -15.98 -10.21 13.50
N ILE A 43 -16.06 -9.56 12.33
CA ILE A 43 -17.12 -9.77 11.35
C ILE A 43 -17.02 -11.17 10.74
N GLU A 44 -15.84 -11.62 10.38
CA GLU A 44 -15.59 -12.96 9.83
C GLU A 44 -15.95 -14.07 10.85
N ALA A 45 -15.62 -13.88 12.12
CA ALA A 45 -16.00 -14.79 13.21
C ALA A 45 -17.52 -14.86 13.36
N ARG A 46 -18.23 -13.71 13.36
CA ARG A 46 -19.70 -13.65 13.43
C ARG A 46 -20.38 -14.38 12.27
N ASP A 47 -19.88 -14.22 11.04
CA ASP A 47 -20.52 -14.75 9.85
C ASP A 47 -20.34 -16.26 9.65
N LYS A 48 -19.38 -16.89 10.35
CA LYS A 48 -19.22 -18.36 10.41
C LYS A 48 -20.43 -19.07 11.05
N ASN A 49 -21.25 -18.36 11.82
CA ASN A 49 -22.39 -18.91 12.56
C ASN A 49 -23.75 -18.79 11.85
N LYS A 50 -23.83 -18.27 10.62
CA LYS A 50 -25.09 -18.25 9.88
C LYS A 50 -25.36 -19.58 9.18
N PRO A 51 -26.58 -20.17 9.30
CA PRO A 51 -26.93 -21.38 8.58
C PRO A 51 -26.81 -21.16 7.07
N THR A 52 -26.10 -22.05 6.40
CA THR A 52 -25.97 -22.09 4.96
C THR A 52 -27.31 -22.51 4.35
N ASP A 53 -28.13 -21.55 3.96
CA ASP A 53 -29.21 -21.78 3.01
C ASP A 53 -28.88 -21.08 1.68
N LYS A 54 -28.78 -21.99 0.66
CA LYS A 54 -28.83 -21.75 -0.79
C LYS A 54 -27.67 -20.97 -1.43
N LYS A 55 -26.97 -21.71 -2.31
CA LYS A 55 -26.23 -21.22 -3.46
C LYS A 55 -26.98 -20.08 -4.16
N VAL A 56 -26.72 -18.87 -3.74
CA VAL A 56 -26.90 -17.70 -4.57
C VAL A 56 -25.52 -17.42 -5.14
N SER A 57 -25.42 -17.47 -6.47
CA SER A 57 -24.25 -17.02 -7.20
C SER A 57 -23.80 -15.69 -6.63
N ARG A 58 -22.69 -15.70 -5.91
CA ARG A 58 -22.00 -14.48 -5.50
C ARG A 58 -21.59 -13.76 -6.78
N LYS A 59 -22.44 -12.86 -7.26
CA LYS A 59 -21.94 -11.71 -7.99
C LYS A 59 -20.85 -11.15 -7.10
N SER A 60 -19.65 -11.11 -7.63
CA SER A 60 -18.50 -10.44 -7.02
C SER A 60 -18.98 -9.06 -6.56
N GLY A 61 -19.25 -8.92 -5.28
CA GLY A 61 -19.39 -7.61 -4.68
C GLY A 61 -18.05 -6.94 -4.95
N ASN A 62 -18.05 -5.90 -5.76
CA ASN A 62 -16.93 -5.03 -5.95
C ASN A 62 -16.46 -4.58 -4.57
N ASP A 63 -15.31 -5.09 -4.12
CA ASP A 63 -14.51 -4.48 -3.09
C ASP A 63 -14.00 -3.14 -3.66
N SER A 64 -14.87 -2.14 -3.66
CA SER A 64 -14.58 -0.80 -4.16
C SER A 64 -13.66 0.00 -3.21
N THR A 65 -13.29 -0.57 -2.09
CA THR A 65 -12.44 0.05 -1.05
C THR A 65 -10.99 0.27 -1.48
N GLY A 66 -10.51 -0.41 -2.51
CA GLY A 66 -9.15 -0.28 -3.04
C GLY A 66 -9.04 0.34 -4.44
N MET A 67 -10.17 0.64 -5.10
CA MET A 67 -10.14 1.20 -6.45
C MET A 67 -9.92 2.71 -6.43
N MET A 68 -9.05 3.19 -7.33
CA MET A 68 -8.80 4.62 -7.51
C MET A 68 -10.09 5.36 -7.84
N TYR A 69 -10.40 6.40 -7.07
CA TYR A 69 -11.43 7.37 -7.42
C TYR A 69 -10.81 8.48 -8.27
N TRP A 70 -11.20 8.54 -9.52
CA TRP A 70 -10.62 9.49 -10.46
C TRP A 70 -11.24 10.89 -10.38
N GLY A 71 -12.49 10.99 -9.90
CA GLY A 71 -13.24 12.25 -9.86
C GLY A 71 -13.54 12.82 -11.24
N ASP A 72 -14.04 14.06 -11.23
CA ASP A 72 -14.42 14.78 -12.45
C ASP A 72 -13.51 16.00 -12.72
N SER A 73 -12.51 16.24 -11.86
CA SER A 73 -11.58 17.34 -12.04
C SER A 73 -10.69 17.13 -13.28
N GLU A 74 -10.45 18.21 -14.01
CA GLU A 74 -9.62 18.17 -15.24
C GLU A 74 -8.22 17.60 -14.97
N VAL A 75 -7.63 17.98 -13.82
CA VAL A 75 -6.29 17.52 -13.43
C VAL A 75 -6.27 16.01 -13.25
N MET A 76 -7.30 15.42 -12.62
CA MET A 76 -7.39 13.97 -12.41
C MET A 76 -7.73 13.22 -13.71
N ASN A 77 -8.54 13.81 -14.59
CA ASN A 77 -8.82 13.23 -15.91
C ASN A 77 -7.57 13.18 -16.79
N ASN A 78 -6.75 14.24 -16.77
CA ASN A 78 -5.46 14.27 -17.46
C ASN A 78 -4.51 13.19 -16.89
N LEU A 79 -4.38 13.10 -15.56
CA LEU A 79 -3.58 12.08 -14.90
C LEU A 79 -4.05 10.66 -15.27
N ARG A 80 -5.36 10.41 -15.27
CA ARG A 80 -5.95 9.14 -15.68
C ARG A 80 -5.56 8.74 -17.10
N SER A 81 -5.66 9.67 -18.04
CA SER A 81 -5.28 9.43 -19.45
C SER A 81 -3.80 9.04 -19.59
N ILE A 82 -2.90 9.65 -18.78
CA ILE A 82 -1.48 9.29 -18.75
C ILE A 82 -1.33 7.89 -18.15
N VAL A 83 -1.96 7.62 -17.01
CA VAL A 83 -1.87 6.33 -16.30
C VAL A 83 -2.32 5.17 -17.18
N GLU A 84 -3.45 5.31 -17.91
CA GLU A 84 -3.95 4.26 -18.82
C GLU A 84 -2.93 3.92 -19.92
N LYS A 85 -2.19 4.91 -20.42
CA LYS A 85 -1.13 4.70 -21.44
C LYS A 85 0.12 4.06 -20.87
N VAL A 86 0.59 4.54 -19.71
CA VAL A 86 1.87 4.11 -19.13
C VAL A 86 1.74 2.78 -18.37
N ALA A 87 0.56 2.42 -17.91
CA ALA A 87 0.32 1.18 -17.19
C ALA A 87 0.68 -0.05 -18.02
N ALA A 88 0.44 -0.02 -19.33
CA ALA A 88 0.76 -1.11 -20.25
C ALA A 88 2.27 -1.29 -20.51
N THR A 89 3.11 -0.34 -20.09
CA THR A 89 4.57 -0.40 -20.28
C THR A 89 5.28 -1.00 -19.07
N ASP A 90 6.52 -1.43 -19.23
CA ASP A 90 7.41 -1.86 -18.14
C ASP A 90 8.29 -0.71 -17.59
N ALA A 91 8.01 0.55 -17.96
CA ALA A 91 8.76 1.70 -17.49
C ALA A 91 8.63 1.88 -15.97
N ASN A 92 9.71 2.32 -15.33
CA ASN A 92 9.69 2.72 -13.94
C ASN A 92 8.85 3.99 -13.77
N ILE A 93 8.09 4.06 -12.69
CA ILE A 93 7.21 5.19 -12.41
C ILE A 93 7.57 5.79 -11.06
N LEU A 94 7.73 7.11 -11.03
CA LEU A 94 7.85 7.89 -9.81
C LEU A 94 6.56 8.68 -9.57
N ILE A 95 5.89 8.41 -8.47
CA ILE A 95 4.70 9.13 -8.03
C ILE A 95 5.10 10.14 -6.96
N THR A 96 4.86 11.42 -7.20
CA THR A 96 5.05 12.47 -6.20
C THR A 96 3.70 13.05 -5.77
N GLY A 97 3.67 13.63 -4.58
CA GLY A 97 2.48 14.27 -4.03
C GLY A 97 2.52 14.30 -2.51
N GLU A 98 1.73 15.18 -1.94
CA GLU A 98 1.65 15.36 -0.49
C GLU A 98 1.17 14.10 0.22
N ASN A 99 1.38 14.05 1.54
CA ASN A 99 0.87 12.97 2.37
C ASN A 99 -0.66 12.90 2.31
N GLY A 100 -1.21 11.68 2.24
CA GLY A 100 -2.64 11.46 2.22
C GLY A 100 -3.34 11.74 0.88
N THR A 101 -2.61 12.01 -0.21
CA THR A 101 -3.19 12.24 -1.56
C THR A 101 -3.68 10.97 -2.25
N GLY A 102 -3.21 9.78 -1.80
CA GLY A 102 -3.58 8.48 -2.37
C GLY A 102 -2.51 7.86 -3.29
N LYS A 103 -1.22 8.14 -3.09
CA LYS A 103 -0.11 7.61 -3.89
C LYS A 103 -0.11 6.08 -3.99
N GLU A 104 -0.36 5.38 -2.88
CA GLU A 104 -0.47 3.92 -2.86
C GLU A 104 -1.67 3.41 -3.68
N VAL A 105 -2.82 4.09 -3.59
CA VAL A 105 -4.02 3.74 -4.37
C VAL A 105 -3.75 3.91 -5.87
N LEU A 106 -3.02 4.96 -6.25
CA LEU A 106 -2.58 5.17 -7.63
C LEU A 106 -1.61 4.08 -8.10
N ALA A 107 -0.65 3.67 -7.25
CA ALA A 107 0.27 2.58 -7.57
C ALA A 107 -0.46 1.24 -7.78
N ASN A 108 -1.46 0.95 -6.94
CA ASN A 108 -2.32 -0.22 -7.08
C ASN A 108 -3.11 -0.17 -8.41
N GLU A 109 -3.63 0.99 -8.80
CA GLU A 109 -4.36 1.15 -10.05
C GLU A 109 -3.44 0.98 -11.27
N ILE A 110 -2.23 1.55 -11.24
CA ILE A 110 -1.20 1.34 -12.28
C ILE A 110 -0.88 -0.16 -12.43
N HIS A 111 -0.71 -0.87 -11.32
CA HIS A 111 -0.45 -2.30 -11.34
C HIS A 111 -1.65 -3.08 -11.91
N ARG A 112 -2.88 -2.75 -11.49
CA ARG A 112 -4.12 -3.36 -11.96
C ARG A 112 -4.30 -3.25 -13.47
N LEU A 113 -3.92 -2.11 -14.05
CA LEU A 113 -3.99 -1.84 -15.49
C LEU A 113 -2.77 -2.37 -16.27
N SER A 114 -1.79 -2.95 -15.61
CA SER A 114 -0.56 -3.43 -16.23
C SER A 114 -0.66 -4.85 -16.77
N THR A 115 0.30 -5.22 -17.61
CA THR A 115 0.48 -6.62 -18.08
C THR A 115 0.84 -7.59 -16.97
N ARG A 116 1.20 -7.07 -15.76
CA ARG A 116 1.62 -7.86 -14.59
C ARG A 116 0.51 -8.03 -13.55
N CYS A 117 -0.73 -7.60 -13.83
CA CYS A 117 -1.87 -7.66 -12.92
C CYS A 117 -2.26 -9.08 -12.47
N GLY A 118 -1.80 -10.12 -13.19
CA GLY A 118 -2.02 -11.51 -12.80
C GLY A 118 -1.23 -11.98 -11.56
N LYS A 119 -0.22 -11.21 -11.12
CA LYS A 119 0.51 -11.42 -9.87
C LYS A 119 0.22 -10.28 -8.90
N LYS A 120 0.33 -10.54 -7.61
CA LYS A 120 0.10 -9.52 -6.57
C LYS A 120 1.24 -8.49 -6.57
N MET A 121 0.92 -7.20 -6.55
CA MET A 121 1.89 -6.13 -6.28
C MET A 121 2.48 -6.30 -4.88
N LEU A 122 3.79 -6.07 -4.73
CA LEU A 122 4.46 -6.15 -3.44
C LEU A 122 4.77 -4.73 -2.93
N PRO A 123 4.01 -4.22 -1.96
CA PRO A 123 4.29 -2.94 -1.34
C PRO A 123 5.41 -3.07 -0.31
N VAL A 124 6.25 -2.03 -0.25
CA VAL A 124 7.33 -1.86 0.74
C VAL A 124 7.31 -0.40 1.19
N ASP A 125 6.97 -0.19 2.45
CA ASP A 125 7.04 1.14 3.08
C ASP A 125 8.46 1.36 3.61
N MET A 126 9.15 2.33 3.01
CA MET A 126 10.52 2.68 3.35
C MET A 126 10.62 3.45 4.68
N GLY A 127 9.53 4.01 5.17
CA GLY A 127 9.45 4.66 6.47
C GLY A 127 9.23 3.72 7.65
N ALA A 128 8.68 2.52 7.38
CA ALA A 128 8.32 1.56 8.42
C ALA A 128 9.44 0.57 8.77
N ILE A 129 10.48 0.47 7.93
CA ILE A 129 11.59 -0.49 8.14
C ILE A 129 12.78 0.23 8.76
N THR A 130 13.34 -0.32 9.84
CA THR A 130 14.57 0.22 10.45
C THR A 130 15.77 0.04 9.50
N GLU A 131 16.69 0.98 9.48
CA GLU A 131 17.84 1.00 8.57
C GLU A 131 18.66 -0.30 8.61
N THR A 132 18.82 -0.88 9.78
CA THR A 132 19.58 -2.13 9.99
C THR A 132 18.91 -3.36 9.35
N LEU A 133 17.59 -3.35 9.19
CA LEU A 133 16.85 -4.46 8.58
C LEU A 133 16.55 -4.25 7.10
N PHE A 134 16.72 -3.03 6.61
CA PHE A 134 16.35 -2.62 5.26
C PHE A 134 16.96 -3.51 4.19
N GLU A 135 18.27 -3.72 4.28
CA GLU A 135 18.99 -4.51 3.31
C GLU A 135 18.50 -5.95 3.29
N SER A 136 18.32 -6.52 4.46
CA SER A 136 17.80 -7.89 4.63
C SER A 136 16.36 -8.04 4.14
N GLU A 137 15.50 -7.04 4.36
CA GLU A 137 14.12 -7.08 3.88
C GLU A 137 14.05 -6.95 2.36
N LEU A 138 14.80 -6.02 1.76
CA LEU A 138 14.78 -5.81 0.31
C LEU A 138 15.45 -6.92 -0.47
N PHE A 139 16.66 -7.32 -0.07
CA PHE A 139 17.52 -8.22 -0.83
C PHE A 139 17.57 -9.65 -0.28
N GLY A 140 17.03 -9.88 0.92
CA GLY A 140 17.11 -11.16 1.60
C GLY A 140 18.44 -11.40 2.30
N HIS A 141 18.57 -12.49 3.02
CA HIS A 141 19.81 -12.89 3.67
C HIS A 141 19.99 -14.41 3.63
N VAL A 142 21.24 -14.85 3.73
CA VAL A 142 21.58 -16.25 3.98
C VAL A 142 21.76 -16.49 5.48
N LYS A 143 21.59 -17.73 5.91
CA LYS A 143 21.86 -18.15 7.28
C LYS A 143 23.26 -17.73 7.72
N GLY A 144 23.37 -17.11 8.88
CA GLY A 144 24.66 -16.64 9.44
C GLY A 144 25.12 -15.27 8.93
N ALA A 145 24.34 -14.56 8.10
CA ALA A 145 24.67 -13.23 7.61
C ALA A 145 24.83 -12.18 8.73
N PHE A 146 24.10 -12.36 9.82
CA PHE A 146 24.19 -11.56 11.06
C PHE A 146 23.70 -12.42 12.23
N THR A 147 23.85 -11.92 13.48
CA THR A 147 23.63 -12.69 14.73
C THR A 147 22.28 -13.44 14.76
N ASP A 148 21.20 -12.82 14.26
CA ASP A 148 19.84 -13.39 14.27
C ASP A 148 19.42 -14.07 12.96
N ALA A 149 20.31 -14.17 11.98
CA ALA A 149 20.02 -14.84 10.71
C ALA A 149 20.08 -16.38 10.86
N LYS A 150 19.07 -16.98 11.47
CA LYS A 150 19.00 -18.43 11.77
C LYS A 150 18.67 -19.29 10.55
N VAL A 151 18.01 -18.70 9.54
CA VAL A 151 17.58 -19.36 8.31
C VAL A 151 17.79 -18.44 7.12
N ASP A 152 17.80 -19.01 5.91
CA ASP A 152 17.76 -18.22 4.68
C ASP A 152 16.40 -17.54 4.55
N LYS A 153 16.38 -16.26 4.14
CA LYS A 153 15.15 -15.51 3.90
C LYS A 153 15.21 -14.82 2.55
N PRO A 154 14.24 -15.06 1.64
CA PRO A 154 14.16 -14.33 0.38
C PRO A 154 13.79 -12.87 0.64
N GLY A 155 14.36 -11.96 -0.17
CA GLY A 155 14.06 -10.53 -0.10
C GLY A 155 12.82 -10.15 -0.90
N LYS A 156 12.34 -8.91 -0.69
CA LYS A 156 11.16 -8.36 -1.39
C LYS A 156 11.35 -8.36 -2.91
N PHE A 157 12.56 -8.12 -3.42
CA PHE A 157 12.84 -8.19 -4.86
C PHE A 157 12.68 -9.60 -5.43
N GLU A 158 13.11 -10.65 -4.72
CA GLU A 158 12.88 -12.03 -5.13
C GLU A 158 11.39 -12.39 -5.14
N LEU A 159 10.67 -11.97 -4.06
CA LEU A 159 9.23 -12.23 -3.92
C LEU A 159 8.39 -11.48 -4.97
N ALA A 160 8.91 -10.35 -5.48
CA ALA A 160 8.25 -9.56 -6.52
C ALA A 160 8.59 -10.03 -7.95
N ASP A 161 9.35 -11.11 -8.12
CA ASP A 161 9.77 -11.55 -9.45
C ASP A 161 8.59 -11.84 -10.39
N GLY A 162 8.64 -11.25 -11.58
CA GLY A 162 7.57 -11.27 -12.58
C GLY A 162 6.36 -10.40 -12.22
N SER A 163 6.44 -9.58 -11.16
CA SER A 163 5.38 -8.68 -10.71
C SER A 163 5.86 -7.22 -10.66
N THR A 164 5.14 -6.40 -9.89
CA THR A 164 5.49 -5.01 -9.58
C THR A 164 5.90 -4.91 -8.12
N ILE A 165 7.01 -4.25 -7.82
CA ILE A 165 7.35 -3.78 -6.49
C ILE A 165 6.98 -2.31 -6.36
N PHE A 166 6.31 -1.95 -5.28
CA PHE A 166 5.96 -0.58 -4.94
C PHE A 166 6.80 -0.14 -3.74
N LEU A 167 7.66 0.85 -3.93
CA LEU A 167 8.52 1.42 -2.89
C LEU A 167 7.91 2.76 -2.46
N ASP A 168 7.20 2.76 -1.33
CA ASP A 168 6.65 3.98 -0.76
C ASP A 168 7.70 4.71 0.07
N GLU A 169 7.64 6.05 0.08
CA GLU A 169 8.56 6.94 0.77
C GLU A 169 10.04 6.71 0.41
N ILE A 170 10.32 6.57 -0.91
CA ILE A 170 11.67 6.28 -1.44
C ILE A 170 12.73 7.32 -1.00
N GLY A 171 12.32 8.56 -0.68
CA GLY A 171 13.18 9.61 -0.16
C GLY A 171 13.73 9.34 1.24
N ASN A 172 13.28 8.29 1.94
CA ASN A 172 13.78 7.91 3.26
C ASN A 172 14.94 6.89 3.20
N LEU A 173 15.32 6.44 1.99
CA LEU A 173 16.47 5.54 1.83
C LEU A 173 17.79 6.23 2.22
N SER A 174 18.59 5.56 3.03
CA SER A 174 19.96 6.00 3.28
C SER A 174 20.82 5.94 2.02
N TYR A 175 21.81 6.82 1.94
CA TYR A 175 22.67 6.96 0.76
C TYR A 175 23.36 5.65 0.34
N SER A 176 23.73 4.81 1.31
CA SER A 176 24.32 3.48 1.09
C SER A 176 23.36 2.51 0.42
N LEU A 177 22.09 2.51 0.84
CA LEU A 177 21.05 1.65 0.28
C LEU A 177 20.61 2.11 -1.11
N GLN A 178 20.66 3.41 -1.38
CA GLN A 178 20.43 3.95 -2.73
C GLN A 178 21.40 3.34 -3.75
N ALA A 179 22.69 3.20 -3.41
CA ALA A 179 23.69 2.58 -4.28
C ALA A 179 23.38 1.09 -4.56
N LYS A 180 22.93 0.35 -3.54
CA LYS A 180 22.54 -1.06 -3.70
C LYS A 180 21.29 -1.21 -4.56
N LEU A 181 20.29 -0.35 -4.32
CA LEU A 181 19.08 -0.32 -5.13
C LEU A 181 19.40 -0.03 -6.61
N LEU A 182 20.25 0.98 -6.86
CA LEU A 182 20.69 1.30 -8.22
C LEU A 182 21.34 0.09 -8.91
N THR A 183 22.23 -0.61 -8.20
CA THR A 183 22.90 -1.81 -8.72
C THR A 183 21.87 -2.90 -9.07
N ALA A 184 20.90 -3.16 -8.21
CA ALA A 184 19.85 -4.12 -8.45
C ALA A 184 19.01 -3.78 -9.71
N LEU A 185 18.66 -2.50 -9.87
CA LEU A 185 17.88 -2.00 -11.02
C LEU A 185 18.67 -2.02 -12.34
N GLN A 186 19.98 -1.75 -12.28
CA GLN A 186 20.84 -1.76 -13.48
C GLN A 186 21.13 -3.18 -13.95
N ARG A 187 21.51 -4.07 -13.02
CA ARG A 187 21.90 -5.46 -13.34
C ARG A 187 20.72 -6.41 -13.47
N ARG A 188 19.51 -5.98 -13.08
CA ARG A 188 18.32 -6.84 -12.96
C ARG A 188 18.61 -8.11 -12.16
N SER A 189 19.38 -7.95 -11.10
CA SER A 189 19.79 -9.04 -10.22
C SER A 189 20.16 -8.52 -8.85
N ILE A 190 20.03 -9.37 -7.85
CA ILE A 190 20.36 -9.09 -6.45
C ILE A 190 21.30 -10.16 -5.92
N VAL A 191 21.95 -9.83 -4.80
CA VAL A 191 22.70 -10.78 -3.97
C VAL A 191 22.17 -10.68 -2.55
N ARG A 192 21.86 -11.79 -1.92
CA ARG A 192 21.42 -11.82 -0.50
C ARG A 192 22.55 -11.37 0.41
N VAL A 193 22.18 -10.71 1.51
CA VAL A 193 23.14 -10.30 2.56
C VAL A 193 23.88 -11.54 3.08
N GLY A 194 25.21 -11.46 3.14
CA GLY A 194 26.08 -12.57 3.53
C GLY A 194 26.26 -13.65 2.45
N GLY A 195 25.58 -13.55 1.30
CA GLY A 195 25.71 -14.48 0.19
C GLY A 195 26.61 -13.94 -0.92
N SER A 196 26.93 -14.81 -1.89
CA SER A 196 27.69 -14.46 -3.11
C SER A 196 26.93 -14.82 -4.40
N THR A 197 25.81 -15.53 -4.29
CA THR A 197 25.05 -15.98 -5.45
C THR A 197 24.22 -14.83 -6.02
N GLN A 198 24.39 -14.58 -7.32
CA GLN A 198 23.58 -13.59 -8.05
C GLN A 198 22.24 -14.22 -8.45
N ILE A 199 21.15 -13.54 -8.10
CA ILE A 199 19.77 -13.97 -8.36
C ILE A 199 19.17 -12.97 -9.36
N SER A 200 18.80 -13.44 -10.54
CA SER A 200 18.13 -12.62 -11.57
C SER A 200 16.72 -12.27 -11.12
N ILE A 201 16.29 -11.03 -11.40
CA ILE A 201 14.95 -10.52 -11.07
C ILE A 201 14.34 -9.82 -12.28
N ASN A 202 13.06 -10.03 -12.49
CA ASN A 202 12.25 -9.33 -13.49
C ASN A 202 11.12 -8.57 -12.82
N VAL A 203 11.43 -7.41 -12.26
CA VAL A 203 10.51 -6.63 -11.44
C VAL A 203 10.23 -5.29 -12.12
N ARG A 204 8.95 -4.90 -12.23
CA ARG A 204 8.55 -3.54 -12.55
C ARG A 204 8.60 -2.68 -11.29
N LEU A 205 9.19 -1.50 -11.36
CA LEU A 205 9.34 -0.60 -10.22
C LEU A 205 8.32 0.54 -10.30
N VAL A 206 7.58 0.74 -9.21
CA VAL A 206 6.80 1.96 -8.94
C VAL A 206 7.30 2.53 -7.62
N CYS A 207 7.71 3.79 -7.61
CA CYS A 207 8.17 4.49 -6.41
C CYS A 207 7.19 5.61 -6.05
N ALA A 208 7.09 5.93 -4.76
CA ALA A 208 6.35 7.10 -4.31
C ALA A 208 7.12 7.89 -3.26
N THR A 209 6.90 9.20 -3.20
CA THR A 209 7.45 10.07 -2.16
C THR A 209 6.66 11.39 -2.06
N ASN A 210 6.70 12.01 -0.89
CA ASN A 210 6.24 13.38 -0.67
C ASN A 210 7.41 14.38 -0.68
N ARG A 211 8.67 13.91 -0.73
CA ARG A 211 9.87 14.74 -0.71
C ARG A 211 10.27 15.21 -2.10
N ASN A 212 10.89 16.38 -2.17
CA ASN A 212 11.49 16.87 -3.41
C ASN A 212 12.85 16.19 -3.62
N LEU A 213 12.87 15.11 -4.41
CA LEU A 213 14.09 14.35 -4.68
C LEU A 213 15.15 15.17 -5.40
N GLN A 214 14.78 16.14 -6.25
CA GLN A 214 15.75 17.02 -6.92
C GLN A 214 16.46 17.92 -5.91
N GLN A 215 15.74 18.46 -4.92
CA GLN A 215 16.36 19.22 -3.84
C GLN A 215 17.30 18.35 -3.02
N MET A 216 16.88 17.11 -2.71
CA MET A 216 17.71 16.14 -1.99
C MET A 216 19.01 15.78 -2.76
N VAL A 217 18.96 15.75 -4.10
CA VAL A 217 20.17 15.57 -4.91
C VAL A 217 21.10 16.76 -4.75
N ASN A 218 20.57 17.98 -4.81
CA ASN A 218 21.37 19.21 -4.63
C ASN A 218 22.02 19.28 -3.22
N ASP A 219 21.31 18.75 -2.22
CA ASP A 219 21.76 18.71 -0.83
C ASP A 219 22.70 17.50 -0.53
N GLY A 220 22.93 16.61 -1.52
CA GLY A 220 23.77 15.42 -1.37
C GLY A 220 23.12 14.27 -0.57
N GLU A 221 21.82 14.34 -0.31
CA GLU A 221 21.04 13.31 0.42
C GLU A 221 20.51 12.21 -0.50
N PHE A 222 20.36 12.48 -1.80
CA PHE A 222 19.89 11.52 -2.77
C PHE A 222 20.81 11.46 -3.99
N ARG A 223 21.00 10.26 -4.54
CA ARG A 223 21.89 10.05 -5.69
C ARG A 223 21.19 10.45 -6.98
N GLU A 224 21.84 11.26 -7.77
CA GLU A 224 21.35 11.71 -9.07
C GLU A 224 21.13 10.53 -10.04
N ASP A 225 22.08 9.59 -10.07
CA ASP A 225 22.00 8.39 -10.93
C ASP A 225 20.82 7.49 -10.61
N LEU A 226 20.47 7.35 -9.32
CA LEU A 226 19.28 6.64 -8.89
C LEU A 226 18.01 7.41 -9.30
N LEU A 227 17.99 8.73 -9.10
CA LEU A 227 16.84 9.55 -9.51
C LEU A 227 16.53 9.38 -11.00
N TYR A 228 17.53 9.47 -11.88
CA TYR A 228 17.32 9.22 -13.31
C TYR A 228 16.80 7.81 -13.61
N ARG A 229 17.21 6.82 -12.84
CA ARG A 229 16.80 5.43 -13.06
C ARG A 229 15.37 5.15 -12.64
N ILE A 230 14.88 5.75 -11.55
CA ILE A 230 13.52 5.55 -11.03
C ILE A 230 12.50 6.49 -11.67
N ASN A 231 12.92 7.66 -12.14
CA ASN A 231 12.09 8.72 -12.70
C ASN A 231 11.98 8.63 -14.23
N THR A 232 11.72 7.43 -14.76
CA THR A 232 11.49 7.28 -16.21
C THR A 232 10.18 7.91 -16.62
N ILE A 233 9.14 7.75 -15.81
CA ILE A 233 7.84 8.42 -15.95
C ILE A 233 7.51 9.07 -14.61
N HIS A 234 7.26 10.38 -14.64
CA HIS A 234 6.86 11.14 -13.46
C HIS A 234 5.35 11.36 -13.46
N LEU A 235 4.70 11.01 -12.35
CA LEU A 235 3.28 11.27 -12.11
C LEU A 235 3.15 12.08 -10.83
N GLU A 236 2.59 13.27 -10.94
CA GLU A 236 2.30 14.12 -9.79
C GLU A 236 0.83 13.97 -9.40
N LEU A 237 0.57 13.56 -8.16
CA LEU A 237 -0.76 13.43 -7.62
C LEU A 237 -1.15 14.74 -6.90
N PRO A 238 -2.15 15.49 -7.44
CA PRO A 238 -2.47 16.80 -6.92
C PRO A 238 -3.05 16.75 -5.50
N ALA A 239 -2.75 17.77 -4.71
CA ALA A 239 -3.36 17.96 -3.41
C ALA A 239 -4.89 18.12 -3.53
N LEU A 240 -5.64 17.69 -2.50
CA LEU A 240 -7.10 17.71 -2.53
C LEU A 240 -7.68 19.12 -2.75
N ARG A 241 -7.02 20.15 -2.19
CA ARG A 241 -7.40 21.57 -2.37
C ARG A 241 -7.25 22.07 -3.83
N GLN A 242 -6.48 21.38 -4.69
CA GLN A 242 -6.32 21.69 -6.12
C GLN A 242 -7.39 21.00 -6.98
N ARG A 243 -8.18 20.07 -6.40
CA ARG A 243 -9.28 19.35 -7.06
C ARG A 243 -10.57 19.44 -6.23
N LYS A 244 -11.01 20.67 -5.98
CA LYS A 244 -12.15 20.96 -5.09
C LYS A 244 -13.45 20.27 -5.50
N SER A 245 -13.66 20.06 -6.82
CA SER A 245 -14.82 19.34 -7.34
C SER A 245 -14.89 17.89 -6.86
N ASP A 246 -13.77 17.29 -6.46
CA ASP A 246 -13.70 15.91 -6.04
C ASP A 246 -13.95 15.73 -4.53
N ILE A 247 -13.97 16.84 -3.75
CA ILE A 247 -14.08 16.78 -2.27
C ILE A 247 -15.40 16.18 -1.83
N VAL A 248 -16.52 16.73 -2.28
CA VAL A 248 -17.86 16.28 -1.88
C VAL A 248 -18.13 14.85 -2.35
N PRO A 249 -17.87 14.46 -3.61
CA PRO A 249 -18.03 13.08 -4.06
C PRO A 249 -17.15 12.07 -3.29
N LEU A 250 -15.91 12.43 -2.92
CA LEU A 250 -15.06 11.61 -2.08
C LEU A 250 -15.65 11.46 -0.66
N ALA A 251 -16.10 12.55 -0.06
CA ALA A 251 -16.75 12.53 1.25
C ALA A 251 -18.01 11.66 1.26
N GLU A 252 -18.85 11.76 0.23
CA GLU A 252 -20.03 10.89 0.07
C GLU A 252 -19.67 9.40 -0.07
N ARG A 253 -18.56 9.11 -0.75
CA ARG A 253 -18.07 7.73 -0.86
C ARG A 253 -17.68 7.18 0.51
N PHE A 254 -16.96 7.96 1.33
CA PHE A 254 -16.62 7.57 2.70
C PHE A 254 -17.86 7.47 3.58
N LEU A 255 -18.80 8.42 3.46
CA LEU A 255 -20.05 8.40 4.21
C LEU A 255 -20.88 7.13 3.92
N ARG A 256 -20.95 6.71 2.64
CA ARG A 256 -21.59 5.44 2.25
C ARG A 256 -20.86 4.25 2.83
N GLN A 257 -19.51 4.20 2.71
CA GLN A 257 -18.70 3.11 3.23
C GLN A 257 -18.89 2.95 4.76
N TYR A 258 -18.88 4.03 5.52
CA TYR A 258 -19.10 3.97 6.96
C TYR A 258 -20.58 3.73 7.30
N GLY A 259 -21.50 4.26 6.50
CA GLY A 259 -22.93 3.96 6.64
C GLY A 259 -23.22 2.46 6.55
N ASP A 260 -22.63 1.80 5.54
CA ASP A 260 -22.73 0.34 5.37
C ASP A 260 -22.10 -0.41 6.53
N LEU A 261 -20.91 0.03 6.98
CA LEU A 261 -20.19 -0.59 8.10
C LEU A 261 -20.97 -0.52 9.42
N TYR A 262 -21.62 0.62 9.68
CA TYR A 262 -22.38 0.86 10.90
C TYR A 262 -23.89 0.60 10.77
N ASN A 263 -24.34 0.01 9.65
CA ASN A 263 -25.74 -0.25 9.31
C ASN A 263 -26.62 1.01 9.39
N LYS A 264 -26.07 2.18 9.02
CA LYS A 264 -26.79 3.44 8.88
C LYS A 264 -27.06 3.70 7.42
N VAL A 265 -28.29 3.56 7.01
CA VAL A 265 -28.73 3.77 5.62
C VAL A 265 -29.15 5.22 5.38
N ASN A 266 -29.03 5.68 4.13
CA ASN A 266 -29.51 6.98 3.67
C ASN A 266 -28.84 8.21 4.33
N LEU A 267 -27.59 8.08 4.78
CA LEU A 267 -26.81 9.23 5.23
C LEU A 267 -26.52 10.17 4.06
N ARG A 268 -26.68 11.48 4.29
CA ARG A 268 -26.39 12.55 3.32
C ARG A 268 -25.81 13.75 4.05
N PHE A 269 -24.99 14.52 3.37
CA PHE A 269 -24.55 15.82 3.86
C PHE A 269 -25.68 16.86 3.66
N SER A 270 -25.77 17.83 4.57
CA SER A 270 -26.54 19.04 4.33
C SER A 270 -25.76 19.96 3.40
N GLU A 271 -26.45 20.88 2.71
CA GLU A 271 -25.80 21.89 1.85
C GLU A 271 -24.75 22.73 2.61
N GLU A 272 -25.00 23.01 3.88
CA GLU A 272 -24.06 23.72 4.76
C GLU A 272 -22.79 22.90 5.00
N ALA A 273 -22.93 21.58 5.22
CA ALA A 273 -21.81 20.67 5.38
C ALA A 273 -20.97 20.57 4.10
N GLU A 274 -21.61 20.47 2.93
CA GLU A 274 -20.91 20.44 1.64
C GLU A 274 -20.12 21.72 1.38
N LYS A 275 -20.73 22.89 1.66
CA LYS A 275 -20.05 24.19 1.56
C LYS A 275 -18.84 24.24 2.49
N LYS A 276 -18.98 23.77 3.72
CA LYS A 276 -17.89 23.71 4.70
C LYS A 276 -16.77 22.77 4.22
N LEU A 277 -17.10 21.55 3.78
CA LEU A 277 -16.13 20.58 3.24
C LEU A 277 -15.30 21.17 2.09
N THR A 278 -15.96 21.88 1.17
CA THR A 278 -15.31 22.51 0.01
C THR A 278 -14.43 23.72 0.38
N SER A 279 -14.72 24.39 1.49
CA SER A 279 -13.99 25.58 1.94
C SER A 279 -12.71 25.25 2.71
N LEU A 280 -12.59 24.04 3.27
CA LEU A 280 -11.43 23.63 4.07
C LEU A 280 -10.21 23.35 3.21
N PRO A 281 -8.99 23.64 3.70
CA PRO A 281 -7.75 23.49 2.93
C PRO A 281 -7.26 22.04 2.81
N TRP A 282 -7.71 21.13 3.67
CA TRP A 282 -7.37 19.71 3.69
C TRP A 282 -5.85 19.44 3.56
N TYR A 283 -5.07 19.94 4.51
CA TYR A 283 -3.60 19.75 4.50
C TYR A 283 -3.17 18.28 4.58
N GLY A 284 -3.95 17.43 5.26
CA GLY A 284 -3.79 15.97 5.29
C GLY A 284 -4.49 15.26 4.13
N ASN A 285 -5.01 16.02 3.15
CA ASN A 285 -5.62 15.52 1.91
C ASN A 285 -6.77 14.53 2.13
N ILE A 286 -6.81 13.44 1.37
CA ILE A 286 -7.87 12.42 1.45
C ILE A 286 -7.85 11.71 2.80
N ARG A 287 -6.68 11.52 3.41
CA ARG A 287 -6.58 10.88 4.74
C ARG A 287 -7.26 11.72 5.81
N GLU A 288 -7.06 13.03 5.81
CA GLU A 288 -7.73 13.95 6.71
C GLU A 288 -9.24 13.99 6.44
N LEU A 289 -9.66 14.09 5.17
CA LEU A 289 -11.07 14.05 4.78
C LEU A 289 -11.74 12.77 5.30
N GLN A 290 -11.11 11.61 5.10
CA GLN A 290 -11.63 10.32 5.56
C GLN A 290 -11.80 10.24 7.07
N HIS A 291 -10.89 10.84 7.85
CA HIS A 291 -10.97 10.86 9.31
C HIS A 291 -12.02 11.84 9.83
N ALA A 292 -12.39 12.85 9.03
CA ALA A 292 -13.38 13.86 9.40
C ALA A 292 -14.83 13.38 9.17
N ILE A 293 -15.04 12.34 8.37
CA ILE A 293 -16.34 11.72 8.08
C ILE A 293 -16.60 10.58 9.07
#